data_0fe3ebbdc27aa2c1c741c1a662997809
#
_entry.id   0fe3ebbdc27aa2c1c741c1a662997809
#
_cell.length_a   1.000
_cell.length_b   1.000
_cell.length_c   1.000
_cell.angle_alpha   90.00
_cell.angle_beta   90.00
_cell.angle_gamma   90.00
#
_symmetry.space_group_name_H-M   'P 1'
#
loop_
_entity.id
_entity.type
_entity.pdbx_description
1 polymer ?
#
loop_
_entity_poly.entity_id
_entity_poly.type
_entity_poly.pdbx_seq_one_letter_code
_entity_poly.pdbx_strand_id
1 'polypeptide(L)'
;DLQTLVFTRSRRSVEMILAYLYDSVPREMRSRIRGYRSGYLKADRREIEAGFKEGSIKAVVATSALELGIDIGSLESVLLVGYPGSIATTRQRAGRAGRRQQPSLAMFIASPEAMDQYLANHPEYITDKSPEDALLDPNNYAILMQHLQCAAFELPFLENDHFGSLPAELLQAFLQILVQSGVLHLQNGKYFWIADQFAAGSVSLRSSTPNVITLRVGTGESSQVIGEIDAASARWLVHPEAIYLQEAETYEVLSLDLEHGSCLLKPVQSEYYTIPNVSTTIEAFTSRQEKTFSTYASHFGELSLRLEVSSYRKIRWLSAETIGTGLVELPPTFMETSGCWLTFASDFIDQLRDERLWNADPNQYGPIWNALKSRILARDGRRCRVCGTEGDESQLHVHHIKPFKTFEDPELANAPANLITLCPSCHQQAERNVRLRSGLAGAAYALGNLAPLLVMCDREDLGMLAEARSVLANGGPALMVYDNVPGGIGLSERLFERRDFWISKAVEMISECQCKEGCPACVGPIGEEGHGGKQEALALLTGLV
;
A
#
# COMPACT_ATOMS: atom_id res chain seq x y z
N ASP A 1 -11.49 -30.50 -14.46
CA ASP A 1 -12.70 -30.98 -13.75
C ASP A 1 -12.64 -30.79 -12.22
N LEU A 2 -11.47 -30.46 -11.65
CA LEU A 2 -11.32 -30.23 -10.21
C LEU A 2 -11.94 -28.89 -9.79
N GLN A 3 -12.66 -28.87 -8.67
CA GLN A 3 -13.09 -27.61 -8.06
C GLN A 3 -11.89 -26.93 -7.39
N THR A 4 -11.57 -25.74 -7.85
CA THR A 4 -10.38 -24.99 -7.44
C THR A 4 -10.74 -23.63 -6.89
N LEU A 5 -10.22 -23.30 -5.71
CA LEU A 5 -10.29 -21.98 -5.13
C LEU A 5 -8.91 -21.33 -5.19
N VAL A 6 -8.83 -20.14 -5.79
CA VAL A 6 -7.60 -19.37 -5.92
C VAL A 6 -7.70 -18.15 -5.02
N PHE A 7 -6.89 -18.10 -3.98
CA PHE A 7 -6.80 -16.94 -3.11
C PHE A 7 -5.73 -15.97 -3.60
N THR A 8 -6.04 -14.68 -3.58
CA THR A 8 -5.12 -13.60 -3.90
C THR A 8 -5.11 -12.55 -2.80
N ARG A 9 -4.12 -11.66 -2.81
CA ARG A 9 -3.96 -10.63 -1.79
C ARG A 9 -4.83 -9.38 -2.01
N SER A 10 -5.22 -9.07 -3.25
CA SER A 10 -5.91 -7.82 -3.56
C SER A 10 -7.09 -8.02 -4.51
N ARG A 11 -8.06 -7.11 -4.44
CA ARG A 11 -9.20 -7.05 -5.38
C ARG A 11 -8.71 -7.00 -6.83
N ARG A 12 -7.65 -6.24 -7.08
CA ARG A 12 -7.05 -6.12 -8.40
C ARG A 12 -6.45 -7.42 -8.90
N SER A 13 -5.74 -8.17 -8.05
CA SER A 13 -5.16 -9.46 -8.42
C SER A 13 -6.24 -10.48 -8.78
N VAL A 14 -7.42 -10.43 -8.13
CA VAL A 14 -8.59 -11.24 -8.52
C VAL A 14 -8.95 -10.97 -9.98
N GLU A 15 -9.15 -9.71 -10.33
CA GLU A 15 -9.58 -9.33 -11.68
C GLU A 15 -8.51 -9.61 -12.74
N MET A 16 -7.24 -9.37 -12.42
CA MET A 16 -6.13 -9.67 -13.32
C MET A 16 -6.03 -11.17 -13.63
N ILE A 17 -6.07 -12.02 -12.60
CA ILE A 17 -6.01 -13.47 -12.77
C ILE A 17 -7.24 -13.94 -13.53
N LEU A 18 -8.42 -13.40 -13.22
CA LEU A 18 -9.66 -13.74 -13.92
C LEU A 18 -9.57 -13.39 -15.41
N ALA A 19 -9.05 -12.21 -15.77
CA ALA A 19 -8.83 -11.80 -17.15
C ALA A 19 -7.86 -12.75 -17.87
N TYR A 20 -6.74 -13.11 -17.26
CA TYR A 20 -5.78 -14.06 -17.84
C TYR A 20 -6.36 -15.48 -18.00
N LEU A 21 -7.18 -15.92 -17.05
CA LEU A 21 -7.87 -17.20 -17.17
C LEU A 21 -8.88 -17.16 -18.32
N TYR A 22 -9.65 -16.09 -18.48
CA TYR A 22 -10.60 -15.95 -19.58
C TYR A 22 -9.94 -15.94 -20.94
N ASP A 23 -8.75 -15.36 -21.06
CA ASP A 23 -7.97 -15.37 -22.30
C ASP A 23 -7.36 -16.76 -22.60
N SER A 24 -7.13 -17.56 -21.55
CA SER A 24 -6.49 -18.87 -21.65
C SER A 24 -7.46 -20.03 -21.86
N VAL A 25 -8.78 -19.82 -21.67
CA VAL A 25 -9.80 -20.87 -21.77
C VAL A 25 -10.80 -20.62 -22.90
N PRO A 26 -11.42 -21.67 -23.48
CA PRO A 26 -12.52 -21.52 -24.43
C PRO A 26 -13.69 -20.72 -23.84
N ARG A 27 -14.38 -19.95 -24.67
CA ARG A 27 -15.49 -19.08 -24.25
C ARG A 27 -16.58 -19.82 -23.44
N GLU A 28 -16.86 -21.07 -23.78
CA GLU A 28 -17.86 -21.92 -23.13
C GLU A 28 -17.48 -22.25 -21.67
N MET A 29 -16.19 -22.21 -21.33
CA MET A 29 -15.72 -22.48 -19.97
C MET A 29 -15.69 -21.23 -19.08
N ARG A 30 -15.79 -20.02 -19.64
CA ARG A 30 -15.69 -18.78 -18.86
C ARG A 30 -16.80 -18.66 -17.81
N SER A 31 -18.02 -19.10 -18.11
CA SER A 31 -19.14 -19.11 -17.16
C SER A 31 -18.91 -20.01 -15.92
N ARG A 32 -17.95 -20.95 -16.01
CA ARG A 32 -17.57 -21.85 -14.91
C ARG A 32 -16.42 -21.31 -14.07
N ILE A 33 -15.92 -20.11 -14.39
CA ILE A 33 -14.82 -19.43 -13.68
C ILE A 33 -15.36 -18.08 -13.25
N ARG A 34 -15.32 -17.76 -11.96
CA ARG A 34 -15.86 -16.51 -11.44
C ARG A 34 -14.87 -15.83 -10.49
N GLY A 35 -14.93 -14.53 -10.42
CA GLY A 35 -14.30 -13.75 -9.36
C GLY A 35 -15.16 -13.73 -8.10
N TYR A 36 -14.57 -13.52 -6.93
CA TYR A 36 -15.30 -13.30 -5.69
C TYR A 36 -14.52 -12.38 -4.75
N ARG A 37 -15.05 -11.17 -4.53
CA ARG A 37 -14.41 -10.17 -3.66
C ARG A 37 -15.43 -9.22 -3.02
N SER A 38 -14.99 -8.50 -2.02
CA SER A 38 -15.74 -7.34 -1.51
C SER A 38 -15.88 -6.29 -2.62
N GLY A 39 -17.05 -5.66 -2.70
CA GLY A 39 -17.39 -4.72 -3.76
C GLY A 39 -18.31 -5.30 -4.85
N TYR A 40 -18.44 -6.61 -4.97
CA TYR A 40 -19.49 -7.22 -5.78
C TYR A 40 -20.85 -7.08 -5.07
N LEU A 41 -21.93 -6.97 -5.85
CA LEU A 41 -23.27 -6.90 -5.31
C LEU A 41 -23.61 -8.17 -4.50
N LYS A 42 -24.46 -8.02 -3.49
CA LYS A 42 -24.85 -9.15 -2.63
C LYS A 42 -25.54 -10.28 -3.42
N ALA A 43 -26.29 -9.92 -4.48
CA ALA A 43 -26.95 -10.89 -5.36
C ALA A 43 -25.92 -11.75 -6.11
N ASP A 44 -24.94 -11.11 -6.74
CA ASP A 44 -23.90 -11.78 -7.52
C ASP A 44 -23.08 -12.74 -6.66
N ARG A 45 -22.72 -12.27 -5.44
CA ARG A 45 -21.99 -13.14 -4.49
C ARG A 45 -22.76 -14.39 -4.12
N ARG A 46 -24.07 -14.27 -3.84
CA ARG A 46 -24.93 -15.43 -3.52
C ARG A 46 -25.06 -16.40 -4.71
N GLU A 47 -25.15 -15.87 -5.93
CA GLU A 47 -25.16 -16.71 -7.14
C GLU A 47 -23.86 -17.50 -7.30
N ILE A 48 -22.70 -16.84 -7.11
CA ILE A 48 -21.39 -17.47 -7.18
C ILE A 48 -21.24 -18.55 -6.09
N GLU A 49 -21.64 -18.25 -4.85
CA GLU A 49 -21.61 -19.20 -3.73
C GLU A 49 -22.46 -20.45 -4.02
N ALA A 50 -23.70 -20.27 -4.50
CA ALA A 50 -24.59 -21.37 -4.85
C ALA A 50 -24.01 -22.19 -6.00
N GLY A 51 -23.59 -21.57 -7.09
CA GLY A 51 -23.03 -22.26 -8.24
C GLY A 51 -21.72 -23.00 -7.93
N PHE A 52 -20.90 -22.46 -7.01
CA PHE A 52 -19.69 -23.13 -6.56
C PHE A 52 -20.00 -24.33 -5.67
N LYS A 53 -20.99 -24.21 -4.78
CA LYS A 53 -21.46 -25.33 -3.94
C LYS A 53 -22.09 -26.45 -4.74
N GLU A 54 -22.86 -26.11 -5.77
CA GLU A 54 -23.52 -27.09 -6.69
C GLU A 54 -22.56 -27.71 -7.70
N GLY A 55 -21.37 -27.12 -7.89
CA GLY A 55 -20.35 -27.60 -8.81
C GLY A 55 -20.55 -27.16 -10.27
N SER A 56 -21.48 -26.24 -10.56
CA SER A 56 -21.65 -25.60 -11.86
C SER A 56 -20.49 -24.63 -12.13
N ILE A 57 -20.02 -23.93 -11.10
CA ILE A 57 -18.77 -23.15 -11.12
C ILE A 57 -17.62 -24.08 -10.69
N LYS A 58 -16.52 -24.09 -11.45
CA LYS A 58 -15.36 -24.97 -11.23
C LYS A 58 -14.15 -24.25 -10.64
N ALA A 59 -14.01 -22.96 -10.92
CA ALA A 59 -12.94 -22.18 -10.34
C ALA A 59 -13.48 -20.84 -9.83
N VAL A 60 -13.03 -20.47 -8.62
CA VAL A 60 -13.30 -19.16 -8.05
C VAL A 60 -11.97 -18.50 -7.70
N VAL A 61 -11.77 -17.27 -8.18
CA VAL A 61 -10.63 -16.42 -7.80
C VAL A 61 -11.13 -15.43 -6.75
N ALA A 62 -10.58 -15.48 -5.55
CA ALA A 62 -11.10 -14.72 -4.41
C ALA A 62 -10.02 -13.99 -3.62
N THR A 63 -10.44 -12.94 -2.90
CA THR A 63 -9.68 -12.37 -1.77
C THR A 63 -9.98 -13.18 -0.49
N SER A 64 -9.67 -12.62 0.69
CA SER A 64 -10.06 -13.20 2.00
C SER A 64 -11.56 -13.42 2.18
N ALA A 65 -12.40 -12.93 1.28
CA ALA A 65 -13.86 -12.99 1.42
C ALA A 65 -14.44 -14.43 1.46
N LEU A 66 -13.71 -15.45 0.96
CA LEU A 66 -14.07 -16.88 1.05
C LEU A 66 -13.24 -17.65 2.10
N GLU A 67 -12.47 -16.95 2.92
CA GLU A 67 -11.63 -17.59 3.95
C GLU A 67 -12.43 -18.18 5.10
N LEU A 68 -13.47 -17.46 5.56
CA LEU A 68 -14.29 -17.82 6.71
C LEU A 68 -15.80 -17.74 6.42
N GLY A 69 -16.57 -18.53 7.15
CA GLY A 69 -18.01 -18.37 7.30
C GLY A 69 -18.89 -18.90 6.17
N ILE A 70 -18.35 -19.39 5.06
CA ILE A 70 -19.14 -19.90 3.94
C ILE A 70 -18.92 -21.39 3.78
N ASP A 71 -20.02 -22.15 3.75
CA ASP A 71 -20.00 -23.56 3.42
C ASP A 71 -20.00 -23.75 1.90
N ILE A 72 -18.79 -23.73 1.33
CA ILE A 72 -18.55 -23.92 -0.11
C ILE A 72 -18.33 -25.39 -0.50
N GLY A 73 -18.61 -26.30 0.43
CA GLY A 73 -18.41 -27.75 0.19
C GLY A 73 -16.95 -28.21 0.33
N SER A 74 -16.63 -29.38 -0.20
CA SER A 74 -15.27 -29.93 -0.23
C SER A 74 -14.58 -29.51 -1.52
N LEU A 75 -13.41 -28.91 -1.40
CA LEU A 75 -12.58 -28.51 -2.54
C LEU A 75 -11.46 -29.52 -2.76
N GLU A 76 -11.16 -29.78 -4.01
CA GLU A 76 -10.07 -30.68 -4.40
C GLU A 76 -8.75 -29.92 -4.48
N SER A 77 -8.79 -28.61 -4.79
CA SER A 77 -7.59 -27.81 -4.93
C SER A 77 -7.77 -26.39 -4.39
N VAL A 78 -6.73 -25.89 -3.69
CA VAL A 78 -6.60 -24.50 -3.25
C VAL A 78 -5.25 -23.96 -3.70
N LEU A 79 -5.26 -22.82 -4.36
CA LEU A 79 -4.05 -22.11 -4.77
C LEU A 79 -3.94 -20.80 -3.98
N LEU A 80 -2.80 -20.56 -3.35
CA LEU A 80 -2.48 -19.35 -2.62
C LEU A 80 -1.52 -18.51 -3.45
N VAL A 81 -1.98 -17.46 -4.11
CA VAL A 81 -1.16 -16.57 -4.94
C VAL A 81 -0.64 -15.43 -4.08
N GLY A 82 0.59 -15.57 -3.65
CA GLY A 82 1.24 -14.73 -2.65
C GLY A 82 0.87 -15.12 -1.22
N TYR A 83 1.73 -14.70 -0.28
CA TYR A 83 1.54 -14.97 1.15
C TYR A 83 0.37 -14.16 1.70
N PRO A 84 -0.58 -14.79 2.42
CA PRO A 84 -1.78 -14.11 2.92
C PRO A 84 -1.59 -13.14 4.09
N GLY A 85 -0.35 -12.95 4.58
CA GLY A 85 -0.05 -12.05 5.69
C GLY A 85 0.18 -12.75 7.03
N SER A 86 -0.39 -13.95 7.26
CA SER A 86 -0.17 -14.71 8.49
C SER A 86 -0.15 -16.22 8.27
N ILE A 87 0.49 -16.97 9.18
CA ILE A 87 0.47 -18.43 9.22
C ILE A 87 -0.96 -18.92 9.45
N ALA A 88 -1.69 -18.26 10.37
CA ALA A 88 -3.09 -18.59 10.67
C ALA A 88 -3.95 -18.52 9.40
N THR A 89 -3.91 -17.41 8.68
CA THR A 89 -4.63 -17.20 7.43
C THR A 89 -4.19 -18.20 6.36
N THR A 90 -2.90 -18.46 6.23
CA THR A 90 -2.36 -19.43 5.27
C THR A 90 -2.94 -20.84 5.52
N ARG A 91 -2.94 -21.28 6.77
CA ARG A 91 -3.49 -22.57 7.17
C ARG A 91 -5.02 -22.64 7.02
N GLN A 92 -5.73 -21.55 7.33
CA GLN A 92 -7.19 -21.45 7.14
C GLN A 92 -7.58 -21.54 5.67
N ARG A 93 -6.88 -20.83 4.79
CA ARG A 93 -7.09 -20.89 3.33
C ARG A 93 -6.71 -22.26 2.77
N ALA A 94 -5.55 -22.80 3.11
CA ALA A 94 -5.12 -24.12 2.71
C ALA A 94 -6.09 -25.20 3.20
N GLY A 95 -6.63 -25.07 4.43
CA GLY A 95 -7.63 -25.97 5.03
C GLY A 95 -9.00 -25.93 4.35
N ARG A 96 -9.23 -25.07 3.34
CA ARG A 96 -10.40 -25.16 2.45
C ARG A 96 -10.33 -26.37 1.50
N ALA A 97 -9.13 -26.90 1.25
CA ALA A 97 -8.96 -28.17 0.55
C ALA A 97 -9.12 -29.35 1.51
N GLY A 98 -9.69 -30.46 1.04
CA GLY A 98 -9.62 -31.75 1.75
C GLY A 98 -10.70 -32.06 2.78
N ARG A 99 -11.91 -31.57 2.60
CA ARG A 99 -13.08 -32.08 3.37
C ARG A 99 -13.51 -33.42 2.82
N ARG A 100 -13.41 -34.50 3.59
CA ARG A 100 -13.82 -35.90 3.31
C ARG A 100 -12.74 -36.80 2.75
N GLN A 101 -11.80 -37.25 3.55
CA GLN A 101 -10.90 -38.42 3.30
C GLN A 101 -10.36 -38.62 1.85
N GLN A 102 -10.47 -37.59 0.99
CA GLN A 102 -9.94 -37.61 -0.37
C GLN A 102 -8.63 -36.80 -0.43
N PRO A 103 -7.69 -37.22 -1.26
CA PRO A 103 -6.49 -36.43 -1.53
C PRO A 103 -6.88 -35.04 -2.04
N SER A 104 -6.26 -34.01 -1.50
CA SER A 104 -6.46 -32.62 -1.89
C SER A 104 -5.12 -31.91 -2.02
N LEU A 105 -5.09 -30.83 -2.80
CA LEU A 105 -3.89 -30.05 -3.05
C LEU A 105 -4.06 -28.63 -2.50
N ALA A 106 -3.14 -28.22 -1.64
CA ALA A 106 -2.93 -26.81 -1.34
C ALA A 106 -1.56 -26.39 -1.88
N MET A 107 -1.51 -25.36 -2.72
CA MET A 107 -0.27 -24.91 -3.37
C MET A 107 -0.05 -23.43 -3.10
N PHE A 108 1.14 -23.08 -2.60
CA PHE A 108 1.60 -21.69 -2.48
C PHE A 108 2.36 -21.32 -3.76
N ILE A 109 1.94 -20.23 -4.41
CA ILE A 109 2.55 -19.66 -5.60
C ILE A 109 3.21 -18.35 -5.19
N ALA A 110 4.52 -18.40 -4.98
CA ALA A 110 5.31 -17.25 -4.57
C ALA A 110 5.44 -16.22 -5.69
N SER A 111 5.19 -14.95 -5.38
CA SER A 111 5.51 -13.82 -6.25
C SER A 111 7.02 -13.53 -6.24
N PRO A 112 7.55 -12.70 -7.16
CA PRO A 112 8.96 -12.28 -7.11
C PRO A 112 9.32 -11.41 -5.91
N GLU A 113 8.37 -11.00 -5.08
CA GLU A 113 8.59 -10.12 -3.93
C GLU A 113 9.38 -10.80 -2.82
N ALA A 114 10.14 -10.00 -2.07
CA ALA A 114 11.07 -10.48 -1.05
C ALA A 114 10.44 -11.42 -0.02
N MET A 115 9.26 -11.05 0.50
CA MET A 115 8.54 -11.85 1.50
C MET A 115 8.15 -13.23 0.96
N ASP A 116 7.56 -13.29 -0.24
CA ASP A 116 7.13 -14.54 -0.84
C ASP A 116 8.33 -15.45 -1.16
N GLN A 117 9.43 -14.88 -1.67
CA GLN A 117 10.64 -15.61 -1.96
C GLN A 117 11.33 -16.10 -0.68
N TYR A 118 11.33 -15.30 0.38
CA TYR A 118 11.82 -15.75 1.69
C TYR A 118 11.03 -16.98 2.17
N LEU A 119 9.71 -16.92 2.16
CA LEU A 119 8.85 -18.03 2.60
C LEU A 119 8.95 -19.28 1.71
N ALA A 120 9.18 -19.11 0.41
CA ALA A 120 9.38 -20.23 -0.51
C ALA A 120 10.70 -20.95 -0.23
N ASN A 121 11.73 -20.22 0.22
CA ASN A 121 13.03 -20.78 0.60
C ASN A 121 13.06 -21.29 2.06
N HIS A 122 12.14 -20.81 2.91
CA HIS A 122 11.99 -21.17 4.32
C HIS A 122 10.57 -21.71 4.63
N PRO A 123 10.16 -22.84 4.02
CA PRO A 123 8.82 -23.40 4.18
C PRO A 123 8.49 -23.78 5.63
N GLU A 124 9.49 -24.07 6.46
CA GLU A 124 9.36 -24.33 7.89
C GLU A 124 8.74 -23.15 8.64
N TYR A 125 8.82 -21.93 8.11
CA TYR A 125 8.13 -20.77 8.70
C TYR A 125 6.62 -20.97 8.71
N ILE A 126 6.05 -21.55 7.66
CA ILE A 126 4.61 -21.80 7.54
C ILE A 126 4.20 -23.12 8.19
N THR A 127 5.06 -24.16 8.09
CA THR A 127 4.70 -25.53 8.51
C THR A 127 4.95 -25.77 9.99
N ASP A 128 6.06 -25.26 10.54
CA ASP A 128 6.55 -25.69 11.86
C ASP A 128 6.26 -24.67 12.97
N LYS A 129 6.12 -23.38 12.62
CA LYS A 129 5.81 -22.34 13.61
C LYS A 129 4.36 -22.38 14.05
N SER A 130 4.10 -22.01 15.30
CA SER A 130 2.75 -21.72 15.76
C SER A 130 2.16 -20.53 15.02
N PRO A 131 0.82 -20.50 14.84
CA PRO A 131 0.16 -19.27 14.44
C PRO A 131 0.52 -18.12 15.35
N GLU A 132 0.47 -16.96 14.81
CA GLU A 132 0.85 -15.72 15.46
C GLU A 132 -0.16 -15.29 16.54
N ASP A 133 0.28 -14.49 17.49
CA ASP A 133 -0.59 -13.80 18.45
C ASP A 133 -1.21 -12.56 17.76
N ALA A 134 -2.51 -12.37 17.89
CA ALA A 134 -3.19 -11.21 17.34
C ALA A 134 -2.77 -9.91 18.08
N LEU A 135 -2.54 -8.86 17.32
CA LEU A 135 -2.42 -7.51 17.86
C LEU A 135 -3.80 -6.86 17.92
N LEU A 136 -4.08 -6.18 19.01
CA LEU A 136 -5.33 -5.49 19.26
C LEU A 136 -5.06 -4.18 19.99
N ASP A 137 -5.50 -3.06 19.43
CA ASP A 137 -5.59 -1.78 20.15
C ASP A 137 -7.06 -1.44 20.43
N PRO A 138 -7.56 -1.76 21.64
CA PRO A 138 -8.94 -1.45 22.03
C PRO A 138 -9.18 0.06 22.23
N ASN A 139 -8.13 0.85 22.31
CA ASN A 139 -8.18 2.28 22.58
C ASN A 139 -7.97 3.15 21.33
N ASN A 140 -7.87 2.53 20.14
CA ASN A 140 -7.84 3.30 18.89
C ASN A 140 -9.06 4.23 18.82
N TYR A 141 -8.83 5.54 18.78
CA TYR A 141 -9.89 6.55 18.95
C TYR A 141 -10.97 6.49 17.85
N ALA A 142 -10.63 6.11 16.61
CA ALA A 142 -11.58 6.02 15.52
C ALA A 142 -12.57 4.86 15.72
N ILE A 143 -12.09 3.73 16.22
CA ILE A 143 -12.90 2.56 16.57
C ILE A 143 -13.66 2.82 17.88
N LEU A 144 -12.96 3.34 18.88
CA LEU A 144 -13.51 3.61 20.21
C LEU A 144 -14.72 4.56 20.15
N MET A 145 -14.65 5.63 19.37
CA MET A 145 -15.77 6.57 19.22
C MET A 145 -17.03 5.90 18.66
N GLN A 146 -16.89 4.96 17.74
CA GLN A 146 -18.02 4.18 17.22
C GLN A 146 -18.61 3.25 18.28
N HIS A 147 -17.76 2.61 19.07
CA HIS A 147 -18.19 1.75 20.16
C HIS A 147 -18.85 2.51 21.32
N LEU A 148 -18.35 3.72 21.65
CA LEU A 148 -19.01 4.61 22.64
C LEU A 148 -20.41 5.03 22.20
N GLN A 149 -20.60 5.31 20.91
CA GLN A 149 -21.92 5.59 20.35
C GLN A 149 -22.86 4.40 20.51
N CYS A 150 -22.40 3.18 20.17
CA CYS A 150 -23.20 1.98 20.35
C CYS A 150 -23.54 1.74 21.83
N ALA A 151 -22.59 1.90 22.73
CA ALA A 151 -22.81 1.73 24.16
C ALA A 151 -23.81 2.76 24.71
N ALA A 152 -23.69 4.04 24.32
CA ALA A 152 -24.61 5.10 24.72
C ALA A 152 -26.03 4.90 24.16
N PHE A 153 -26.14 4.29 22.97
CA PHE A 153 -27.43 3.90 22.39
C PHE A 153 -28.14 2.82 23.21
N GLU A 154 -27.39 1.84 23.73
CA GLU A 154 -27.92 0.76 24.54
C GLU A 154 -28.26 1.21 25.97
N LEU A 155 -27.36 2.01 26.57
CA LEU A 155 -27.52 2.48 27.95
C LEU A 155 -26.86 3.86 28.13
N PRO A 156 -27.54 4.84 28.75
CA PRO A 156 -26.95 6.15 29.01
C PRO A 156 -25.72 6.04 29.93
N PHE A 157 -24.62 6.72 29.56
CA PHE A 157 -23.44 6.85 30.43
C PHE A 157 -23.71 7.78 31.60
N LEU A 158 -23.10 7.46 32.75
CA LEU A 158 -23.00 8.31 33.91
C LEU A 158 -21.64 9.02 33.97
N GLU A 159 -21.53 10.13 34.68
CA GLU A 159 -20.26 10.86 34.80
C GLU A 159 -19.12 10.04 35.41
N ASN A 160 -19.43 9.03 36.20
CA ASN A 160 -18.42 8.17 36.87
C ASN A 160 -18.32 6.77 36.26
N ASP A 161 -18.92 6.55 35.07
CA ASP A 161 -18.84 5.26 34.41
C ASP A 161 -17.44 4.99 33.87
N HIS A 162 -17.15 3.72 33.67
CA HIS A 162 -15.92 3.22 33.06
C HIS A 162 -16.23 2.56 31.71
N PHE A 163 -15.29 2.61 30.80
CA PHE A 163 -15.39 1.90 29.52
C PHE A 163 -14.08 1.17 29.21
N GLY A 164 -14.06 -0.14 29.46
CA GLY A 164 -12.84 -0.96 29.32
C GLY A 164 -11.69 -0.43 30.17
N SER A 165 -10.52 -0.31 29.56
CA SER A 165 -9.29 0.23 30.16
C SER A 165 -9.09 1.73 29.92
N LEU A 166 -10.09 2.41 29.32
CA LEU A 166 -9.98 3.83 29.00
C LEU A 166 -9.88 4.69 30.26
N PRO A 167 -8.89 5.62 30.35
CA PRO A 167 -8.84 6.59 31.46
C PRO A 167 -10.13 7.41 31.53
N ALA A 168 -10.63 7.63 32.75
CA ALA A 168 -11.90 8.33 32.97
C ALA A 168 -11.94 9.74 32.35
N GLU A 169 -10.82 10.45 32.36
CA GLU A 169 -10.68 11.79 31.75
C GLU A 169 -10.85 11.75 30.22
N LEU A 170 -10.30 10.72 29.59
CA LEU A 170 -10.46 10.52 28.13
C LEU A 170 -11.88 10.09 27.78
N LEU A 171 -12.51 9.22 28.58
CA LEU A 171 -13.92 8.87 28.38
C LEU A 171 -14.80 10.12 28.44
N GLN A 172 -14.59 10.97 29.45
CA GLN A 172 -15.34 12.21 29.56
C GLN A 172 -15.11 13.16 28.37
N ALA A 173 -13.86 13.28 27.90
CA ALA A 173 -13.54 14.08 26.72
C ALA A 173 -14.28 13.57 25.47
N PHE A 174 -14.31 12.26 25.23
CA PHE A 174 -15.02 11.67 24.10
C PHE A 174 -16.54 11.83 24.22
N LEU A 175 -17.13 11.65 25.41
CA LEU A 175 -18.55 11.89 25.63
C LEU A 175 -18.92 13.36 25.40
N GLN A 176 -18.07 14.31 25.78
CA GLN A 176 -18.26 15.74 25.49
C GLN A 176 -18.21 16.04 23.98
N ILE A 177 -17.30 15.41 23.22
CA ILE A 177 -17.27 15.53 21.77
C ILE A 177 -18.60 15.05 21.15
N LEU A 178 -19.14 13.92 21.63
CA LEU A 178 -20.43 13.40 21.18
C LEU A 178 -21.60 14.31 21.56
N VAL A 179 -21.53 15.03 22.67
CA VAL A 179 -22.52 16.07 23.03
C VAL A 179 -22.40 17.26 22.07
N GLN A 180 -21.19 17.74 21.82
CA GLN A 180 -20.97 18.87 20.91
C GLN A 180 -21.42 18.58 19.46
N SER A 181 -21.27 17.33 19.01
CA SER A 181 -21.73 16.87 17.70
C SER A 181 -23.24 16.57 17.63
N GLY A 182 -23.99 16.74 18.71
CA GLY A 182 -25.44 16.51 18.76
C GLY A 182 -25.85 15.04 18.75
N VAL A 183 -24.93 14.13 19.03
CA VAL A 183 -25.20 12.68 19.13
C VAL A 183 -25.72 12.33 20.51
N LEU A 184 -25.16 12.96 21.55
CA LEU A 184 -25.57 12.78 22.94
C LEU A 184 -26.14 14.08 23.53
N HIS A 185 -26.96 13.95 24.56
CA HIS A 185 -27.44 15.04 25.38
C HIS A 185 -27.10 14.78 26.86
N LEU A 186 -26.43 15.75 27.49
CA LEU A 186 -26.09 15.67 28.91
C LEU A 186 -27.20 16.31 29.74
N GLN A 187 -27.85 15.52 30.60
CA GLN A 187 -28.87 15.99 31.57
C GLN A 187 -28.72 15.27 32.88
N ASN A 188 -28.64 16.04 33.97
CA ASN A 188 -28.54 15.53 35.34
C ASN A 188 -27.40 14.48 35.56
N GLY A 189 -26.21 14.74 34.96
CA GLY A 189 -25.05 13.84 35.04
C GLY A 189 -25.17 12.54 34.24
N LYS A 190 -26.11 12.50 33.26
CA LYS A 190 -26.32 11.37 32.35
C LYS A 190 -26.23 11.80 30.93
N TYR A 191 -25.53 11.01 30.09
CA TYR A 191 -25.38 11.21 28.64
C TYR A 191 -26.38 10.32 27.92
N PHE A 192 -27.42 10.92 27.36
CA PHE A 192 -28.49 10.24 26.64
C PHE A 192 -28.22 10.28 25.12
N TRP A 193 -28.46 9.15 24.44
CA TRP A 193 -28.52 9.12 23.00
C TRP A 193 -29.73 9.91 22.47
N ILE A 194 -29.51 10.82 21.52
CA ILE A 194 -30.57 11.67 20.93
C ILE A 194 -30.57 11.67 19.40
N ALA A 195 -29.58 11.05 18.75
CA ALA A 195 -29.53 11.02 17.29
C ALA A 195 -30.60 10.08 16.71
N ASP A 196 -31.19 10.45 15.56
CA ASP A 196 -32.26 9.70 14.89
C ASP A 196 -31.79 8.45 14.10
N GLN A 197 -30.53 8.05 14.27
CA GLN A 197 -29.94 6.93 13.56
C GLN A 197 -29.67 5.73 14.50
N PHE A 198 -29.69 4.53 13.91
CA PHE A 198 -29.27 3.31 14.62
C PHE A 198 -27.76 3.26 14.71
N ALA A 199 -27.19 3.38 15.92
CA ALA A 199 -25.75 3.53 16.14
C ALA A 199 -24.91 2.42 15.46
N ALA A 200 -25.29 1.15 15.65
CA ALA A 200 -24.56 0.02 15.07
C ALA A 200 -24.68 -0.09 13.54
N GLY A 201 -25.66 0.60 12.94
CA GLY A 201 -25.82 0.62 11.47
C GLY A 201 -24.69 1.36 10.75
N SER A 202 -23.99 2.26 11.43
CA SER A 202 -22.86 3.02 10.90
C SER A 202 -21.49 2.39 11.22
N VAL A 203 -21.45 1.30 12.00
CA VAL A 203 -20.18 0.64 12.40
C VAL A 203 -19.78 -0.39 11.37
N SER A 204 -18.59 -0.23 10.81
CA SER A 204 -17.98 -1.23 9.94
C SER A 204 -17.03 -2.13 10.74
N LEU A 205 -17.20 -3.45 10.62
CA LEU A 205 -16.26 -4.42 11.20
C LEU A 205 -15.04 -4.69 10.30
N ARG A 206 -14.92 -4.01 9.14
CA ARG A 206 -13.86 -4.22 8.15
C ARG A 206 -13.11 -2.95 7.78
N SER A 207 -13.60 -1.79 8.16
CA SER A 207 -13.02 -0.50 7.84
C SER A 207 -13.16 0.43 9.04
N SER A 208 -12.16 1.25 9.28
CA SER A 208 -12.23 2.30 10.31
C SER A 208 -13.22 3.41 9.96
N THR A 209 -13.65 3.51 8.69
CA THR A 209 -14.62 4.49 8.21
C THR A 209 -15.82 3.80 7.56
N PRO A 210 -17.06 4.22 7.86
CA PRO A 210 -18.27 3.61 7.30
C PRO A 210 -18.60 4.10 5.88
N ASN A 211 -17.89 5.12 5.37
CA ASN A 211 -18.21 5.77 4.11
C ASN A 211 -17.86 4.90 2.90
N VAL A 212 -18.80 4.74 2.00
CA VAL A 212 -18.66 3.98 0.75
C VAL A 212 -18.87 4.88 -0.47
N ILE A 213 -18.22 4.53 -1.58
CA ILE A 213 -18.44 5.12 -2.90
C ILE A 213 -19.18 4.11 -3.76
N THR A 214 -20.34 4.51 -4.24
CA THR A 214 -21.18 3.70 -5.15
C THR A 214 -20.67 3.83 -6.57
N LEU A 215 -20.39 2.70 -7.22
CA LEU A 215 -19.92 2.61 -8.61
C LEU A 215 -21.12 2.50 -9.57
N ARG A 216 -21.24 3.44 -10.49
CA ARG A 216 -22.38 3.54 -11.42
C ARG A 216 -21.90 3.54 -12.88
N VAL A 217 -22.66 2.85 -13.72
CA VAL A 217 -22.49 2.87 -15.18
C VAL A 217 -23.74 3.45 -15.81
N GLY A 218 -23.56 4.40 -16.75
CA GLY A 218 -24.67 5.14 -17.37
C GLY A 218 -25.12 6.36 -16.56
N THR A 219 -25.97 7.19 -17.16
CA THR A 219 -26.47 8.44 -16.58
C THR A 219 -28.00 8.45 -16.53
N GLY A 220 -28.59 9.22 -15.60
CA GLY A 220 -30.03 9.37 -15.46
C GLY A 220 -30.74 8.07 -15.06
N GLU A 221 -31.92 7.83 -15.62
CA GLU A 221 -32.74 6.63 -15.32
C GLU A 221 -32.11 5.30 -15.79
N SER A 222 -31.14 5.35 -16.71
CA SER A 222 -30.39 4.18 -17.17
C SER A 222 -29.15 3.86 -16.30
N SER A 223 -28.94 4.59 -15.22
CA SER A 223 -27.80 4.39 -14.31
C SER A 223 -27.93 3.07 -13.56
N GLN A 224 -26.95 2.19 -13.75
CA GLN A 224 -26.86 0.91 -13.07
C GLN A 224 -25.74 0.94 -12.02
N VAL A 225 -26.04 0.50 -10.81
CA VAL A 225 -25.02 0.25 -9.77
C VAL A 225 -24.37 -1.09 -10.04
N ILE A 226 -23.05 -1.09 -10.21
CA ILE A 226 -22.27 -2.31 -10.42
C ILE A 226 -21.51 -2.77 -9.18
N GLY A 227 -21.29 -1.88 -8.21
CA GLY A 227 -20.58 -2.22 -6.98
C GLY A 227 -20.41 -1.06 -6.03
N GLU A 228 -19.68 -1.33 -4.93
CA GLU A 228 -19.34 -0.36 -3.90
C GLU A 228 -17.88 -0.55 -3.48
N ILE A 229 -17.20 0.54 -3.18
CA ILE A 229 -15.86 0.53 -2.59
C ILE A 229 -15.81 1.44 -1.37
N ASP A 230 -14.87 1.20 -0.45
CA ASP A 230 -14.67 2.10 0.68
C ASP A 230 -14.10 3.45 0.21
N ALA A 231 -14.53 4.54 0.85
CA ALA A 231 -14.14 5.90 0.46
C ALA A 231 -12.63 6.16 0.62
N ALA A 232 -11.98 5.47 1.56
CA ALA A 232 -10.54 5.60 1.77
C ALA A 232 -9.76 5.10 0.54
N SER A 233 -10.21 3.98 -0.06
CA SER A 233 -9.58 3.38 -1.25
C SER A 233 -9.96 4.06 -2.57
N ALA A 234 -10.98 4.91 -2.58
CA ALA A 234 -11.52 5.47 -3.82
C ALA A 234 -10.50 6.28 -4.62
N ARG A 235 -9.66 7.08 -3.93
CA ARG A 235 -8.66 7.93 -4.58
C ARG A 235 -7.61 7.17 -5.38
N TRP A 236 -7.31 5.93 -4.98
CA TRP A 236 -6.34 5.09 -5.71
C TRP A 236 -6.97 4.04 -6.61
N LEU A 237 -8.21 3.61 -6.35
CA LEU A 237 -8.87 2.61 -7.18
C LEU A 237 -9.66 3.20 -8.34
N VAL A 238 -10.32 4.36 -8.10
CA VAL A 238 -11.26 4.98 -9.04
C VAL A 238 -11.03 6.50 -9.19
N HIS A 239 -9.76 6.93 -9.20
CA HIS A 239 -9.43 8.29 -9.59
C HIS A 239 -9.91 8.57 -11.03
N PRO A 240 -10.18 9.82 -11.41
CA PRO A 240 -10.51 10.16 -12.80
C PRO A 240 -9.51 9.55 -13.80
N GLU A 241 -10.02 9.04 -14.93
CA GLU A 241 -9.25 8.32 -15.96
C GLU A 241 -8.65 6.97 -15.52
N ALA A 242 -8.92 6.50 -14.30
CA ALA A 242 -8.52 5.14 -13.92
C ALA A 242 -9.23 4.08 -14.77
N ILE A 243 -8.54 2.97 -15.03
CA ILE A 243 -9.16 1.76 -15.57
C ILE A 243 -9.50 0.85 -14.40
N TYR A 244 -10.80 0.80 -14.08
CA TYR A 244 -11.35 -0.06 -13.05
C TYR A 244 -11.78 -1.40 -13.64
N LEU A 245 -11.50 -2.49 -12.92
CA LEU A 245 -11.84 -3.83 -13.35
C LEU A 245 -12.92 -4.42 -12.45
N GLN A 246 -13.90 -5.06 -13.07
CA GLN A 246 -14.93 -5.81 -12.39
C GLN A 246 -15.42 -6.97 -13.27
N GLU A 247 -15.44 -8.20 -12.75
CA GLU A 247 -15.83 -9.43 -13.47
C GLU A 247 -15.06 -9.59 -14.80
N ALA A 248 -13.77 -9.25 -14.80
CA ALA A 248 -12.89 -9.19 -15.98
C ALA A 248 -13.29 -8.18 -17.07
N GLU A 249 -14.33 -7.37 -16.83
CA GLU A 249 -14.68 -6.23 -17.67
C GLU A 249 -13.92 -4.99 -17.24
N THR A 250 -13.57 -4.15 -18.20
CA THR A 250 -12.85 -2.90 -17.96
C THR A 250 -13.75 -1.69 -18.08
N TYR A 251 -13.58 -0.77 -17.14
CA TYR A 251 -14.35 0.48 -17.06
C TYR A 251 -13.40 1.66 -16.91
N GLU A 252 -13.62 2.71 -17.69
CA GLU A 252 -12.95 4.00 -17.52
C GLU A 252 -13.72 4.83 -16.50
N VAL A 253 -13.02 5.41 -15.53
CA VAL A 253 -13.58 6.33 -14.55
C VAL A 253 -13.74 7.70 -15.18
N LEU A 254 -14.98 8.16 -15.32
CA LEU A 254 -15.31 9.49 -15.87
C LEU A 254 -15.24 10.57 -14.79
N SER A 255 -15.78 10.29 -13.59
CA SER A 255 -15.75 11.22 -12.46
C SER A 255 -15.83 10.48 -11.14
N LEU A 256 -15.19 11.07 -10.13
CA LEU A 256 -15.26 10.66 -8.73
C LEU A 256 -15.78 11.83 -7.89
N ASP A 257 -16.94 11.66 -7.29
CA ASP A 257 -17.55 12.60 -6.36
C ASP A 257 -17.43 12.05 -4.93
N LEU A 258 -16.46 12.60 -4.21
CA LEU A 258 -16.16 12.19 -2.83
C LEU A 258 -17.18 12.72 -1.82
N GLU A 259 -17.85 13.84 -2.12
CA GLU A 259 -18.84 14.46 -1.23
C GLU A 259 -20.15 13.67 -1.23
N HIS A 260 -20.61 13.25 -2.41
CA HIS A 260 -21.86 12.51 -2.55
C HIS A 260 -21.67 10.99 -2.60
N GLY A 261 -20.43 10.51 -2.44
CA GLY A 261 -20.13 9.08 -2.39
C GLY A 261 -20.43 8.34 -3.69
N SER A 262 -20.18 8.94 -4.85
CA SER A 262 -20.48 8.35 -6.15
C SER A 262 -19.32 8.40 -7.14
N CYS A 263 -19.22 7.37 -7.97
CA CYS A 263 -18.26 7.29 -9.05
C CYS A 263 -18.95 6.86 -10.34
N LEU A 264 -18.77 7.63 -11.40
CA LEU A 264 -19.32 7.36 -12.72
C LEU A 264 -18.30 6.63 -13.59
N LEU A 265 -18.73 5.53 -14.14
CA LEU A 265 -17.93 4.61 -14.95
C LEU A 265 -18.51 4.46 -16.36
N LYS A 266 -17.64 4.18 -17.31
CA LYS A 266 -17.99 3.87 -18.70
C LYS A 266 -17.33 2.55 -19.11
N PRO A 267 -18.05 1.57 -19.66
CA PRO A 267 -17.46 0.36 -20.21
C PRO A 267 -16.48 0.71 -21.32
N VAL A 268 -15.31 0.08 -21.32
CA VAL A 268 -14.25 0.29 -22.30
C VAL A 268 -13.49 -1.00 -22.53
N GLN A 269 -12.99 -1.22 -23.77
CA GLN A 269 -11.97 -2.25 -23.99
C GLN A 269 -10.60 -1.58 -23.89
N SER A 270 -9.84 -1.93 -22.86
CA SER A 270 -8.54 -1.33 -22.62
C SER A 270 -7.41 -2.35 -22.74
N GLU A 271 -6.34 -1.98 -23.46
CA GLU A 271 -5.09 -2.76 -23.56
C GLU A 271 -4.15 -2.52 -22.37
N TYR A 272 -4.55 -1.66 -21.42
CA TYR A 272 -3.77 -1.31 -20.24
C TYR A 272 -4.66 -1.19 -18.99
N TYR A 273 -4.03 -1.24 -17.85
CA TYR A 273 -4.61 -0.85 -16.57
C TYR A 273 -3.83 0.33 -15.98
N THR A 274 -4.37 0.96 -14.94
CA THR A 274 -3.77 2.12 -14.30
C THR A 274 -3.24 1.80 -12.90
N ILE A 275 -2.10 2.42 -12.55
CA ILE A 275 -1.54 2.40 -11.20
C ILE A 275 -1.32 3.84 -10.75
N PRO A 276 -2.00 4.30 -9.68
CA PRO A 276 -1.76 5.62 -9.14
C PRO A 276 -0.37 5.74 -8.52
N ASN A 277 0.19 6.94 -8.57
CA ASN A 277 1.36 7.32 -7.81
C ASN A 277 0.89 8.06 -6.56
N VAL A 278 1.14 7.46 -5.42
CA VAL A 278 0.86 8.07 -4.13
C VAL A 278 2.16 8.65 -3.59
N SER A 279 2.13 9.90 -3.18
CA SER A 279 3.19 10.55 -2.43
C SER A 279 2.74 10.73 -0.99
N THR A 280 3.62 10.43 -0.05
CA THR A 280 3.42 10.66 1.38
C THR A 280 4.41 11.72 1.84
N THR A 281 3.91 12.73 2.54
CA THR A 281 4.72 13.80 3.13
C THR A 281 4.43 13.87 4.63
N ILE A 282 5.48 14.08 5.42
CA ILE A 282 5.36 14.24 6.87
C ILE A 282 5.12 15.73 7.13
N GLU A 283 3.93 16.08 7.64
CA GLU A 283 3.56 17.45 8.00
C GLU A 283 4.03 17.80 9.41
N ALA A 284 3.85 16.86 10.35
CA ALA A 284 4.29 17.02 11.74
C ALA A 284 4.60 15.65 12.36
N PHE A 285 5.38 15.65 13.43
CA PHE A 285 5.68 14.45 14.20
C PHE A 285 5.95 14.81 15.68
N THR A 286 5.72 13.82 16.56
CA THR A 286 6.07 13.89 17.99
C THR A 286 6.70 12.58 18.39
N SER A 287 7.98 12.61 18.82
CA SER A 287 8.68 11.43 19.33
C SER A 287 8.23 11.16 20.78
N ARG A 288 7.70 9.95 21.03
CA ARG A 288 7.31 9.49 22.38
C ARG A 288 8.38 8.63 23.05
N GLN A 289 9.09 7.85 22.24
CA GLN A 289 10.16 6.96 22.70
C GLN A 289 11.35 7.10 21.76
N GLU A 290 12.55 7.05 22.35
CA GLU A 290 13.81 7.11 21.63
C GLU A 290 14.81 6.13 22.23
N LYS A 291 15.58 5.45 21.37
CA LYS A 291 16.72 4.62 21.74
C LYS A 291 17.89 4.97 20.84
N THR A 292 18.96 5.49 21.43
CA THR A 292 20.15 5.96 20.71
C THR A 292 21.27 4.90 20.76
N PHE A 293 21.90 4.64 19.61
CA PHE A 293 23.03 3.73 19.41
C PHE A 293 24.20 4.52 18.80
N SER A 294 25.31 3.85 18.62
CA SER A 294 26.52 4.51 18.06
C SER A 294 26.35 5.00 16.62
N THR A 295 25.60 4.28 15.81
CA THR A 295 25.45 4.51 14.35
C THR A 295 24.08 5.08 13.98
N TYR A 296 23.07 4.94 14.85
CA TYR A 296 21.71 5.37 14.57
C TYR A 296 20.92 5.67 15.86
N ALA A 297 19.78 6.31 15.70
CA ALA A 297 18.74 6.34 16.73
C ALA A 297 17.42 5.78 16.19
N SER A 298 16.70 5.06 17.04
CA SER A 298 15.38 4.52 16.75
C SER A 298 14.34 5.28 17.55
N HIS A 299 13.28 5.68 16.90
CA HIS A 299 12.21 6.49 17.49
C HIS A 299 10.86 5.82 17.27
N PHE A 300 9.93 6.08 18.19
CA PHE A 300 8.52 5.77 18.04
C PHE A 300 7.69 6.98 18.45
N GLY A 301 6.60 7.27 17.74
CA GLY A 301 5.75 8.41 18.07
C GLY A 301 4.58 8.61 17.12
N GLU A 302 4.00 9.80 17.23
CA GLU A 302 2.86 10.24 16.42
C GLU A 302 3.32 10.95 15.16
N LEU A 303 2.58 10.77 14.08
CA LEU A 303 2.83 11.33 12.76
C LEU A 303 1.56 11.95 12.19
N SER A 304 1.68 13.15 11.66
CA SER A 304 0.69 13.75 10.78
C SER A 304 1.19 13.62 9.34
N LEU A 305 0.49 12.87 8.53
CA LEU A 305 0.86 12.54 7.16
C LEU A 305 -0.12 13.17 6.18
N ARG A 306 0.44 13.71 5.09
CA ARG A 306 -0.30 14.15 3.90
C ARG A 306 -0.07 13.14 2.78
N LEU A 307 -1.15 12.52 2.30
CA LEU A 307 -1.15 11.58 1.19
C LEU A 307 -1.80 12.22 -0.02
N GLU A 308 -1.13 12.15 -1.16
CA GLU A 308 -1.59 12.78 -2.40
C GLU A 308 -1.44 11.82 -3.58
N VAL A 309 -2.51 11.71 -4.37
CA VAL A 309 -2.49 11.02 -5.67
C VAL A 309 -2.38 12.10 -6.73
N SER A 310 -1.20 12.33 -7.25
CA SER A 310 -0.92 13.40 -8.23
C SER A 310 -0.84 12.93 -9.67
N SER A 311 -0.65 11.63 -9.88
CA SER A 311 -0.52 11.06 -11.22
C SER A 311 -0.78 9.56 -11.19
N TYR A 312 -0.93 8.98 -12.38
CA TYR A 312 -1.04 7.53 -12.55
C TYR A 312 -0.22 7.06 -13.75
N ARG A 313 0.12 5.76 -13.77
CA ARG A 313 0.77 5.08 -14.90
C ARG A 313 -0.22 4.20 -15.63
N LYS A 314 -0.08 4.15 -16.95
CA LYS A 314 -0.74 3.18 -17.83
C LYS A 314 0.19 2.00 -18.03
N ILE A 315 -0.22 0.81 -17.62
CA ILE A 315 0.58 -0.42 -17.68
C ILE A 315 -0.11 -1.38 -18.65
N ARG A 316 0.60 -1.79 -19.69
CA ARG A 316 0.06 -2.75 -20.67
C ARG A 316 -0.19 -4.11 -20.01
N TRP A 317 -1.30 -4.73 -20.38
CA TRP A 317 -1.57 -6.11 -19.99
C TRP A 317 -0.46 -7.04 -20.51
N LEU A 318 -0.21 -8.15 -19.86
CA LEU A 318 0.75 -9.21 -20.22
C LEU A 318 2.23 -8.78 -20.15
N SER A 319 2.65 -7.69 -20.79
CA SER A 319 4.06 -7.26 -20.80
C SER A 319 4.46 -6.48 -19.54
N ALA A 320 3.48 -5.97 -18.77
CA ALA A 320 3.70 -5.08 -17.63
C ALA A 320 4.49 -3.80 -17.95
N GLU A 321 4.61 -3.46 -19.23
CA GLU A 321 5.31 -2.26 -19.71
C GLU A 321 4.52 -0.99 -19.39
N THR A 322 5.21 0.06 -18.94
CA THR A 322 4.62 1.39 -18.77
C THR A 322 4.52 2.08 -20.14
N ILE A 323 3.30 2.27 -20.63
CA ILE A 323 3.04 2.88 -21.95
C ILE A 323 2.66 4.37 -21.89
N GLY A 324 2.49 4.91 -20.68
CA GLY A 324 2.16 6.32 -20.49
C GLY A 324 1.87 6.67 -19.04
N THR A 325 1.68 7.97 -18.80
CA THR A 325 1.30 8.53 -17.51
C THR A 325 0.19 9.55 -17.70
N GLY A 326 -0.61 9.80 -16.67
CA GLY A 326 -1.59 10.89 -16.62
C GLY A 326 -1.50 11.63 -15.28
N LEU A 327 -2.02 12.85 -15.24
CA LEU A 327 -2.14 13.65 -14.02
C LEU A 327 -3.48 13.38 -13.34
N VAL A 328 -3.50 13.51 -12.03
CA VAL A 328 -4.72 13.39 -11.22
C VAL A 328 -4.82 14.63 -10.35
N GLU A 329 -5.97 15.28 -10.40
CA GLU A 329 -6.30 16.42 -9.55
C GLU A 329 -7.34 15.99 -8.52
N LEU A 330 -6.85 15.51 -7.37
CA LEU A 330 -7.67 15.15 -6.21
C LEU A 330 -7.16 15.87 -4.96
N PRO A 331 -8.05 16.25 -4.04
CA PRO A 331 -7.62 16.83 -2.78
C PRO A 331 -6.77 15.84 -1.98
N PRO A 332 -5.71 16.31 -1.30
CA PRO A 332 -4.89 15.46 -0.45
C PRO A 332 -5.72 14.87 0.70
N THR A 333 -5.25 13.77 1.24
CA THR A 333 -5.80 13.18 2.47
C THR A 333 -4.81 13.41 3.60
N PHE A 334 -5.30 13.79 4.76
CA PHE A 334 -4.51 13.92 5.98
C PHE A 334 -4.81 12.73 6.88
N MET A 335 -3.78 12.19 7.50
CA MET A 335 -3.88 11.04 8.38
C MET A 335 -2.99 11.22 9.60
N GLU A 336 -3.62 11.25 10.78
CA GLU A 336 -2.92 11.13 12.05
C GLU A 336 -2.72 9.64 12.33
N THR A 337 -1.47 9.24 12.60
CA THR A 337 -1.13 7.84 12.85
C THR A 337 0.09 7.70 13.76
N SER A 338 0.48 6.47 14.06
CA SER A 338 1.73 6.17 14.75
C SER A 338 2.78 5.61 13.79
N GLY A 339 4.06 5.86 14.10
CA GLY A 339 5.16 5.35 13.31
C GLY A 339 6.43 5.10 14.13
N CYS A 340 7.28 4.23 13.61
CA CYS A 340 8.65 4.12 14.06
C CYS A 340 9.62 4.53 12.95
N TRP A 341 10.70 5.20 13.32
CA TRP A 341 11.70 5.64 12.35
C TRP A 341 13.11 5.51 12.88
N LEU A 342 14.03 5.33 11.93
CA LEU A 342 15.47 5.25 12.16
C LEU A 342 16.12 6.49 11.56
N THR A 343 16.93 7.18 12.35
CA THR A 343 17.79 8.28 11.93
C THR A 343 19.24 7.85 12.09
N PHE A 344 20.13 8.31 11.23
CA PHE A 344 21.50 7.82 11.17
C PHE A 344 22.48 8.87 11.69
N ALA A 345 23.51 8.44 12.43
CA ALA A 345 24.58 9.31 12.86
C ALA A 345 25.38 9.84 11.65
N SER A 346 25.74 11.13 11.67
CA SER A 346 26.50 11.76 10.57
C SER A 346 27.82 11.05 10.29
N ASP A 347 28.56 10.70 11.36
CA ASP A 347 29.86 10.03 11.25
C ASP A 347 29.73 8.64 10.56
N PHE A 348 28.63 7.92 10.84
CA PHE A 348 28.36 6.65 10.19
C PHE A 348 28.05 6.83 8.69
N ILE A 349 27.25 7.84 8.35
CA ILE A 349 26.96 8.15 6.94
C ILE A 349 28.22 8.62 6.21
N ASP A 350 29.10 9.40 6.86
CA ASP A 350 30.36 9.84 6.29
C ASP A 350 31.31 8.66 6.08
N GLN A 351 31.38 7.70 7.01
CA GLN A 351 32.11 6.47 6.81
C GLN A 351 31.59 5.70 5.56
N LEU A 352 30.29 5.53 5.42
CA LEU A 352 29.71 4.87 4.24
C LEU A 352 30.01 5.62 2.94
N ARG A 353 30.12 6.95 2.98
CA ARG A 353 30.55 7.77 1.83
C ARG A 353 32.00 7.51 1.45
N ASP A 354 32.88 7.49 2.43
CA ASP A 354 34.31 7.25 2.24
C ASP A 354 34.57 5.84 1.68
N GLU A 355 33.78 4.85 2.12
CA GLU A 355 33.80 3.48 1.63
C GLU A 355 33.06 3.29 0.27
N ARG A 356 32.46 4.37 -0.29
CA ARG A 356 31.64 4.35 -1.52
C ARG A 356 30.39 3.46 -1.43
N LEU A 357 29.90 3.23 -0.23
CA LEU A 357 28.69 2.45 0.08
C LEU A 357 27.46 3.31 0.33
N TRP A 358 27.59 4.65 0.20
CA TRP A 358 26.48 5.59 0.30
C TRP A 358 26.22 6.28 -1.04
N ASN A 359 25.01 6.11 -1.57
CA ASN A 359 24.59 6.64 -2.87
C ASN A 359 23.20 7.34 -2.84
N ALA A 360 22.69 7.63 -1.64
CA ALA A 360 21.38 8.26 -1.47
C ALA A 360 21.43 9.80 -1.53
N ASP A 361 22.62 10.41 -1.46
CA ASP A 361 22.74 11.87 -1.50
C ASP A 361 22.19 12.46 -2.79
N PRO A 362 21.48 13.61 -2.70
CA PRO A 362 21.05 14.34 -3.88
C PRO A 362 22.24 14.74 -4.77
N ASN A 363 22.03 14.77 -6.08
CA ASN A 363 23.06 15.19 -7.01
C ASN A 363 23.47 16.66 -6.75
N GLN A 364 24.77 16.91 -6.66
CA GLN A 364 25.35 18.25 -6.58
C GLN A 364 25.78 18.70 -7.98
N TYR A 365 24.87 19.30 -8.72
CA TYR A 365 25.11 19.70 -10.13
C TYR A 365 26.11 20.85 -10.29
N GLY A 366 26.61 21.42 -9.20
CA GLY A 366 27.59 22.51 -9.20
C GLY A 366 26.98 23.91 -9.35
N PRO A 367 27.81 24.97 -9.17
CA PRO A 367 27.36 26.36 -9.09
C PRO A 367 26.76 26.90 -10.40
N ILE A 368 27.16 26.35 -11.54
CA ILE A 368 26.69 26.78 -12.86
C ILE A 368 25.33 26.18 -13.25
N TRP A 369 24.76 25.27 -12.43
CA TRP A 369 23.57 24.50 -12.79
C TRP A 369 22.35 25.35 -13.16
N ASN A 370 22.07 26.42 -12.40
CA ASN A 370 20.92 27.27 -12.70
C ASN A 370 21.04 27.97 -14.06
N ALA A 371 22.23 28.48 -14.39
CA ALA A 371 22.49 29.09 -15.68
C ALA A 371 22.41 28.04 -16.83
N LEU A 372 22.93 26.86 -16.58
CA LEU A 372 22.84 25.75 -17.54
C LEU A 372 21.39 25.29 -17.74
N LYS A 373 20.62 25.14 -16.67
CA LYS A 373 19.19 24.82 -16.73
C LYS A 373 18.43 25.79 -17.63
N SER A 374 18.59 27.11 -17.43
CA SER A 374 17.91 28.12 -18.26
C SER A 374 18.33 28.03 -19.72
N ARG A 375 19.62 27.75 -20.02
CA ARG A 375 20.10 27.53 -21.40
C ARG A 375 19.48 26.31 -22.06
N ILE A 376 19.36 25.19 -21.35
CA ILE A 376 18.76 23.97 -21.87
C ILE A 376 17.26 24.18 -22.12
N LEU A 377 16.54 24.80 -21.20
CA LEU A 377 15.13 25.17 -21.38
C LEU A 377 14.92 26.05 -22.62
N ALA A 378 15.80 27.06 -22.82
CA ALA A 378 15.77 27.92 -24.01
C ALA A 378 16.10 27.13 -25.29
N ARG A 379 17.14 26.28 -25.29
CA ARG A 379 17.53 25.41 -26.41
C ARG A 379 16.36 24.54 -26.86
N ASP A 380 15.61 23.99 -25.92
CA ASP A 380 14.50 23.06 -26.16
C ASP A 380 13.17 23.79 -26.42
N GLY A 381 13.20 25.12 -26.56
CA GLY A 381 12.03 25.96 -26.88
C GLY A 381 10.98 25.99 -25.76
N ARG A 382 11.39 25.78 -24.50
CA ARG A 382 10.49 25.68 -23.34
C ARG A 382 9.37 24.65 -23.54
N ARG A 383 9.73 23.53 -24.11
CA ARG A 383 8.82 22.40 -24.39
C ARG A 383 9.43 21.09 -23.91
N CYS A 384 8.58 20.22 -23.39
CA CYS A 384 8.97 18.83 -23.13
C CYS A 384 9.36 18.14 -24.43
N ARG A 385 10.58 17.61 -24.51
CA ARG A 385 11.10 16.97 -25.73
C ARG A 385 10.50 15.59 -25.99
N VAL A 386 9.73 15.04 -25.06
CA VAL A 386 9.04 13.75 -25.20
C VAL A 386 7.59 13.94 -25.65
N CYS A 387 6.79 14.74 -24.92
CA CYS A 387 5.35 14.90 -25.21
C CYS A 387 4.96 16.25 -25.82
N GLY A 388 5.90 17.20 -25.93
CA GLY A 388 5.66 18.51 -26.56
C GLY A 388 4.95 19.53 -25.64
N THR A 389 4.60 19.20 -24.41
CA THR A 389 3.96 20.12 -23.45
C THR A 389 4.83 21.37 -23.25
N GLU A 390 4.24 22.55 -23.42
CA GLU A 390 4.87 23.84 -23.15
C GLU A 390 4.79 24.19 -21.65
N GLY A 391 5.77 24.92 -21.15
CA GLY A 391 5.76 25.40 -19.76
C GLY A 391 6.87 26.40 -19.48
N ASP A 392 6.81 27.05 -18.33
CA ASP A 392 7.85 27.94 -17.84
C ASP A 392 8.94 27.18 -17.02
N GLU A 393 9.89 27.92 -16.44
CA GLU A 393 10.98 27.34 -15.65
C GLU A 393 10.52 26.63 -14.37
N SER A 394 9.31 26.92 -13.88
CA SER A 394 8.72 26.27 -12.71
C SER A 394 7.99 24.96 -13.08
N GLN A 395 7.54 24.85 -14.32
CA GLN A 395 6.74 23.75 -14.85
C GLN A 395 7.57 22.73 -15.66
N LEU A 396 8.81 23.07 -16.02
CA LEU A 396 9.68 22.19 -16.81
C LEU A 396 10.96 21.85 -16.05
N HIS A 397 11.39 20.61 -16.19
CA HIS A 397 12.58 20.05 -15.56
C HIS A 397 13.66 19.77 -16.60
N VAL A 398 14.92 20.01 -16.25
CA VAL A 398 16.06 19.54 -17.03
C VAL A 398 16.55 18.22 -16.44
N HIS A 399 16.55 17.19 -17.27
CA HIS A 399 16.89 15.83 -16.91
C HIS A 399 18.20 15.39 -17.57
N HIS A 400 19.00 14.59 -16.85
CA HIS A 400 20.20 13.97 -17.37
C HIS A 400 19.83 12.67 -18.07
N ILE A 401 20.04 12.60 -19.39
CA ILE A 401 19.74 11.41 -20.22
C ILE A 401 20.48 10.19 -19.68
N LYS A 402 21.79 10.35 -19.44
CA LYS A 402 22.60 9.40 -18.70
C LYS A 402 22.79 9.93 -17.28
N PRO A 403 22.55 9.13 -16.21
CA PRO A 403 22.54 9.60 -14.84
C PRO A 403 23.80 10.38 -14.44
N PHE A 404 23.61 11.48 -13.73
CA PHE A 404 24.70 12.32 -13.24
C PHE A 404 25.77 11.52 -12.48
N LYS A 405 25.36 10.60 -11.61
CA LYS A 405 26.22 9.77 -10.76
C LYS A 405 27.02 8.71 -11.53
N THR A 406 26.74 8.48 -12.81
CA THR A 406 27.51 7.53 -13.64
C THR A 406 28.76 8.15 -14.26
N PHE A 407 28.95 9.46 -14.07
CA PHE A 407 30.12 10.18 -14.55
C PHE A 407 31.09 10.45 -13.39
N GLU A 408 32.37 10.26 -13.61
CA GLU A 408 33.42 10.67 -12.66
C GLU A 408 33.60 12.20 -12.63
N ASP A 409 33.34 12.86 -13.75
CA ASP A 409 33.47 14.30 -13.91
C ASP A 409 32.08 14.96 -14.02
N PRO A 410 31.71 15.85 -13.07
CA PRO A 410 30.48 16.63 -13.12
C PRO A 410 30.30 17.50 -14.38
N GLU A 411 31.39 17.95 -15.01
CA GLU A 411 31.30 18.76 -16.24
C GLU A 411 30.85 17.91 -17.42
N LEU A 412 31.33 16.66 -17.51
CA LEU A 412 30.89 15.71 -18.54
C LEU A 412 29.43 15.31 -18.32
N ALA A 413 29.02 15.11 -17.06
CA ALA A 413 27.62 14.83 -16.73
C ALA A 413 26.69 15.97 -17.18
N ASN A 414 27.14 17.22 -16.94
CA ASN A 414 26.42 18.45 -17.28
C ASN A 414 26.59 18.88 -18.76
N ALA A 415 27.22 18.07 -19.59
CA ALA A 415 27.35 18.40 -21.01
C ALA A 415 25.96 18.61 -21.62
N PRO A 416 25.72 19.66 -22.44
CA PRO A 416 24.40 19.93 -23.03
C PRO A 416 23.81 18.76 -23.81
N ALA A 417 24.63 17.90 -24.38
CA ALA A 417 24.20 16.68 -25.10
C ALA A 417 23.60 15.62 -24.17
N ASN A 418 23.95 15.65 -22.88
CA ASN A 418 23.41 14.75 -21.85
C ASN A 418 22.16 15.32 -21.15
N LEU A 419 21.68 16.47 -21.54
CA LEU A 419 20.58 17.17 -20.88
C LEU A 419 19.38 17.33 -21.81
N ILE A 420 18.17 17.12 -21.27
CA ILE A 420 16.91 17.20 -22.00
C ILE A 420 15.85 17.89 -21.15
N THR A 421 14.99 18.70 -21.77
CA THR A 421 13.85 19.33 -21.10
C THR A 421 12.65 18.38 -21.08
N LEU A 422 12.08 18.17 -19.92
CA LEU A 422 10.91 17.31 -19.69
C LEU A 422 9.85 18.03 -18.87
N CYS A 423 8.57 17.75 -19.11
CA CYS A 423 7.50 18.11 -18.18
C CYS A 423 7.57 17.20 -16.92
N PRO A 424 6.92 17.55 -15.80
CA PRO A 424 6.97 16.75 -14.57
C PRO A 424 6.64 15.26 -14.78
N SER A 425 5.64 14.93 -15.58
CA SER A 425 5.25 13.55 -15.86
C SER A 425 6.30 12.78 -16.67
N CYS A 426 6.84 13.37 -17.73
CA CYS A 426 7.91 12.76 -18.52
C CYS A 426 9.23 12.70 -17.74
N HIS A 427 9.53 13.70 -16.91
CA HIS A 427 10.68 13.70 -16.02
C HIS A 427 10.60 12.58 -14.99
N GLN A 428 9.44 12.41 -14.36
CA GLN A 428 9.20 11.33 -13.41
C GLN A 428 9.32 9.95 -14.09
N GLN A 429 8.88 9.82 -15.35
CA GLN A 429 9.03 8.59 -16.13
C GLN A 429 10.50 8.33 -16.46
N ALA A 430 11.24 9.34 -16.91
CA ALA A 430 12.67 9.23 -17.20
C ALA A 430 13.49 8.91 -15.95
N GLU A 431 13.23 9.56 -14.81
CA GLU A 431 13.90 9.25 -13.54
C GLU A 431 13.66 7.81 -13.06
N ARG A 432 12.51 7.22 -13.38
CA ARG A 432 12.24 5.81 -13.02
C ARG A 432 13.08 4.83 -13.80
N ASN A 433 13.35 5.12 -15.06
CA ASN A 433 14.18 4.28 -15.92
C ASN A 433 15.68 4.38 -15.56
N VAL A 434 16.06 5.44 -14.86
CA VAL A 434 17.45 5.81 -14.59
C VAL A 434 17.82 5.77 -13.10
N ARG A 435 16.88 5.50 -12.20
CA ARG A 435 17.18 5.40 -10.77
C ARG A 435 18.15 4.25 -10.50
N LEU A 436 19.41 4.63 -10.24
CA LEU A 436 20.28 3.83 -9.38
C LEU A 436 19.54 3.66 -8.05
N ARG A 437 19.23 2.42 -7.70
CA ARG A 437 18.57 2.17 -6.42
C ARG A 437 19.56 2.51 -5.31
N SER A 438 19.20 3.47 -4.45
CA SER A 438 20.05 3.79 -3.30
C SER A 438 20.00 2.67 -2.27
N GLY A 439 21.07 2.48 -1.53
CA GLY A 439 21.13 1.56 -0.39
C GLY A 439 20.01 1.86 0.62
N LEU A 440 19.70 3.14 0.84
CA LEU A 440 18.58 3.57 1.70
C LEU A 440 17.22 3.04 1.19
N ALA A 441 16.95 3.15 -0.11
CA ALA A 441 15.72 2.62 -0.70
C ALA A 441 15.67 1.09 -0.69
N GLY A 442 16.83 0.43 -0.88
CA GLY A 442 16.96 -1.02 -0.77
C GLY A 442 16.72 -1.51 0.65
N ALA A 443 17.28 -0.83 1.64
CA ALA A 443 17.03 -1.11 3.06
C ALA A 443 15.56 -0.94 3.44
N ALA A 444 14.93 0.17 3.00
CA ALA A 444 13.50 0.39 3.18
C ALA A 444 12.66 -0.72 2.57
N TYR A 445 13.00 -1.15 1.35
CA TYR A 445 12.28 -2.23 0.69
C TYR A 445 12.39 -3.55 1.48
N ALA A 446 13.59 -3.92 1.93
CA ALA A 446 13.81 -5.14 2.70
C ALA A 446 13.05 -5.11 4.03
N LEU A 447 13.21 -4.03 4.79
CA LEU A 447 12.51 -3.81 6.06
C LEU A 447 11.00 -3.81 5.88
N GLY A 448 10.47 -3.04 4.91
CA GLY A 448 9.03 -2.94 4.66
C GLY A 448 8.39 -4.26 4.20
N ASN A 449 9.13 -5.12 3.47
CA ASN A 449 8.62 -6.44 3.08
C ASN A 449 8.65 -7.47 4.21
N LEU A 450 9.57 -7.34 5.17
CA LEU A 450 9.65 -8.25 6.32
C LEU A 450 8.78 -7.81 7.50
N ALA A 451 8.48 -6.52 7.61
CA ALA A 451 7.66 -5.99 8.71
C ALA A 451 6.34 -6.77 8.90
N PRO A 452 5.54 -7.07 7.85
CA PRO A 452 4.32 -7.83 7.99
C PRO A 452 4.50 -9.23 8.61
N LEU A 453 5.64 -9.90 8.38
CA LEU A 453 5.94 -11.20 8.99
C LEU A 453 6.19 -11.12 10.49
N LEU A 454 6.56 -9.95 11.00
CA LEU A 454 6.92 -9.75 12.40
C LEU A 454 5.75 -9.23 13.25
N VAL A 455 4.87 -8.45 12.63
CA VAL A 455 3.71 -7.82 13.31
C VAL A 455 2.37 -8.37 12.85
N MET A 456 2.39 -9.34 11.91
CA MET A 456 1.23 -10.16 11.51
C MET A 456 0.07 -9.36 10.92
N CYS A 457 0.40 -8.53 9.95
CA CYS A 457 -0.56 -7.70 9.25
C CYS A 457 -0.44 -7.89 7.74
N ASP A 458 -1.41 -7.38 7.01
CA ASP A 458 -1.27 -7.22 5.57
C ASP A 458 -0.24 -6.13 5.26
N ARG A 459 0.44 -6.26 4.11
CA ARG A 459 1.44 -5.28 3.69
C ARG A 459 0.85 -3.87 3.53
N GLU A 460 -0.45 -3.79 3.19
CA GLU A 460 -1.17 -2.54 3.01
C GLU A 460 -1.48 -1.84 4.34
N ASP A 461 -1.38 -2.55 5.49
CA ASP A 461 -1.57 -1.97 6.82
C ASP A 461 -0.37 -1.15 7.29
N LEU A 462 0.77 -1.27 6.60
CA LEU A 462 1.99 -0.52 6.87
C LEU A 462 2.40 0.34 5.68
N GLY A 463 2.74 1.59 5.95
CA GLY A 463 3.43 2.46 5.01
C GLY A 463 4.93 2.49 5.29
N MET A 464 5.74 2.63 4.24
CA MET A 464 7.20 2.73 4.35
C MET A 464 7.70 3.94 3.57
N LEU A 465 8.52 4.77 4.23
CA LEU A 465 9.15 5.95 3.63
C LEU A 465 10.66 5.91 3.85
N ALA A 466 11.42 6.28 2.83
CA ALA A 466 12.86 6.43 2.87
C ALA A 466 13.24 7.78 2.28
N GLU A 467 13.81 8.65 3.08
CA GLU A 467 14.18 10.00 2.69
C GLU A 467 15.65 10.27 2.97
N ALA A 468 16.40 10.68 1.94
CA ALA A 468 17.80 11.11 2.10
C ALA A 468 17.93 12.44 2.86
N ARG A 469 16.84 13.21 2.89
CA ARG A 469 16.68 14.45 3.65
C ARG A 469 15.31 14.48 4.29
N SER A 470 15.23 14.11 5.55
CA SER A 470 13.96 14.00 6.28
C SER A 470 13.85 15.04 7.38
N VAL A 471 12.64 15.51 7.60
CA VAL A 471 12.31 16.35 8.76
C VAL A 471 12.51 15.57 10.07
N LEU A 472 12.35 14.26 10.05
CA LEU A 472 12.57 13.36 11.20
C LEU A 472 14.04 13.34 11.68
N ALA A 473 14.99 13.66 10.79
CA ALA A 473 16.43 13.64 11.03
C ALA A 473 17.07 15.03 10.88
N ASN A 474 16.31 16.12 11.06
CA ASN A 474 16.78 17.49 10.89
C ASN A 474 17.49 17.74 9.54
N GLY A 475 16.98 17.13 8.46
CA GLY A 475 17.55 17.22 7.12
C GLY A 475 18.56 16.11 6.78
N GLY A 476 18.84 15.20 7.69
CA GLY A 476 19.58 13.95 7.46
C GLY A 476 18.72 12.84 6.89
N PRO A 477 19.33 11.67 6.58
CA PRO A 477 18.59 10.51 6.09
C PRO A 477 17.75 9.83 7.18
N ALA A 478 16.58 9.34 6.79
CA ALA A 478 15.69 8.57 7.66
C ALA A 478 14.99 7.44 6.92
N LEU A 479 14.69 6.37 7.66
CA LEU A 479 13.78 5.29 7.28
C LEU A 479 12.60 5.32 8.23
N MET A 480 11.38 5.29 7.72
CA MET A 480 10.16 5.32 8.54
C MET A 480 9.19 4.24 8.10
N VAL A 481 8.62 3.56 9.09
CA VAL A 481 7.43 2.70 8.95
C VAL A 481 6.31 3.30 9.78
N TYR A 482 5.11 3.33 9.24
CA TYR A 482 3.95 3.85 9.93
C TYR A 482 2.74 2.93 9.74
N ASP A 483 1.82 2.98 10.70
CA ASP A 483 0.56 2.28 10.60
C ASP A 483 -0.32 2.99 9.56
N ASN A 484 -0.72 2.30 8.50
CA ASN A 484 -1.56 2.87 7.45
C ASN A 484 -3.05 2.88 7.83
N VAL A 485 -3.31 3.14 9.10
CA VAL A 485 -4.63 3.21 9.72
C VAL A 485 -4.70 4.48 10.58
N PRO A 486 -5.79 5.28 10.48
CA PRO A 486 -5.96 6.44 11.34
C PRO A 486 -5.88 6.09 12.82
N GLY A 487 -5.08 6.88 13.56
CA GLY A 487 -4.81 6.66 14.98
C GLY A 487 -3.75 5.61 15.28
N GLY A 488 -3.31 4.85 14.29
CA GLY A 488 -2.44 3.69 14.49
C GLY A 488 -3.15 2.52 15.18
N ILE A 489 -2.58 1.34 15.11
CA ILE A 489 -3.08 0.11 15.77
C ILE A 489 -1.97 -0.65 16.51
N GLY A 490 -0.79 -0.05 16.68
CA GLY A 490 0.33 -0.60 17.43
C GLY A 490 1.31 -1.46 16.62
N LEU A 491 1.19 -1.51 15.28
CA LEU A 491 2.10 -2.28 14.42
C LEU A 491 3.51 -1.68 14.44
N SER A 492 3.61 -0.37 14.25
CA SER A 492 4.89 0.36 14.28
C SER A 492 5.53 0.37 15.67
N GLU A 493 4.74 0.39 16.75
CA GLU A 493 5.23 0.25 18.12
C GLU A 493 5.90 -1.11 18.33
N ARG A 494 5.25 -2.16 17.83
CA ARG A 494 5.78 -3.52 17.92
C ARG A 494 7.08 -3.68 17.11
N LEU A 495 7.21 -3.02 15.96
CA LEU A 495 8.45 -2.97 15.19
C LEU A 495 9.56 -2.24 15.94
N PHE A 496 9.25 -1.12 16.60
CA PHE A 496 10.19 -0.40 17.46
C PHE A 496 10.71 -1.26 18.61
N GLU A 497 9.82 -2.03 19.28
CA GLU A 497 10.20 -2.96 20.34
C GLU A 497 11.11 -4.09 19.85
N ARG A 498 10.83 -4.64 18.66
CA ARG A 498 11.52 -5.77 18.03
C ARG A 498 12.53 -5.39 16.96
N ARG A 499 12.97 -4.11 16.91
CA ARG A 499 13.81 -3.57 15.84
C ARG A 499 15.07 -4.39 15.56
N ASP A 500 15.75 -4.89 16.63
CA ASP A 500 17.01 -5.64 16.48
C ASP A 500 16.79 -6.95 15.71
N PHE A 501 15.70 -7.64 16.01
CA PHE A 501 15.28 -8.83 15.28
C PHE A 501 14.86 -8.49 13.84
N TRP A 502 14.11 -7.40 13.66
CA TRP A 502 13.65 -6.94 12.37
C TRP A 502 14.81 -6.59 11.44
N ILE A 503 15.78 -5.82 11.92
CA ILE A 503 16.97 -5.43 11.18
C ILE A 503 17.82 -6.67 10.85
N SER A 504 18.06 -7.55 11.83
CA SER A 504 18.83 -8.78 11.62
C SER A 504 18.22 -9.68 10.55
N LYS A 505 16.88 -9.81 10.51
CA LYS A 505 16.21 -10.59 9.46
C LYS A 505 16.29 -9.95 8.08
N ALA A 506 16.35 -8.63 8.00
CA ALA A 506 16.58 -7.94 6.72
C ALA A 506 18.02 -8.17 6.21
N VAL A 507 19.02 -8.13 7.11
CA VAL A 507 20.41 -8.45 6.80
C VAL A 507 20.52 -9.90 6.30
N GLU A 508 19.93 -10.86 7.01
CA GLU A 508 19.90 -12.28 6.64
C GLU A 508 19.32 -12.48 5.23
N MET A 509 18.13 -11.96 4.98
CA MET A 509 17.44 -12.07 3.68
C MET A 509 18.27 -11.50 2.51
N ILE A 510 18.89 -10.33 2.70
CA ILE A 510 19.72 -9.71 1.66
C ILE A 510 21.00 -10.54 1.43
N SER A 511 21.62 -11.02 2.50
CA SER A 511 22.87 -11.78 2.45
C SER A 511 22.70 -13.14 1.76
N GLU A 512 21.61 -13.85 2.04
CA GLU A 512 21.33 -15.18 1.48
C GLU A 512 20.88 -15.13 0.01
N CYS A 513 20.45 -13.98 -0.47
CA CYS A 513 20.03 -13.83 -1.86
C CYS A 513 21.19 -14.05 -2.83
N GLN A 514 21.01 -14.94 -3.80
CA GLN A 514 22.07 -15.33 -4.76
C GLN A 514 22.37 -14.25 -5.83
N CYS A 515 21.58 -13.20 -5.91
CA CYS A 515 21.83 -12.11 -6.86
C CYS A 515 23.08 -11.32 -6.50
N LYS A 516 23.75 -10.75 -7.51
CA LYS A 516 24.99 -9.96 -7.31
C LYS A 516 24.70 -8.49 -6.97
N GLU A 517 23.80 -7.88 -7.70
CA GLU A 517 23.55 -6.43 -7.72
C GLU A 517 22.30 -6.00 -6.93
N GLY A 518 21.41 -6.93 -6.64
CA GLY A 518 20.10 -6.72 -6.06
C GLY A 518 18.99 -7.23 -7.00
N CYS A 519 17.85 -7.62 -6.42
CA CYS A 519 16.72 -8.15 -7.18
C CYS A 519 15.41 -7.93 -6.40
N PRO A 520 14.23 -8.16 -7.01
CA PRO A 520 12.94 -8.04 -6.33
C PRO A 520 12.81 -8.86 -5.04
N ALA A 521 13.59 -9.98 -4.94
CA ALA A 521 13.56 -10.85 -3.77
C ALA A 521 14.39 -10.32 -2.57
N CYS A 522 15.18 -9.27 -2.72
CA CYS A 522 16.01 -8.74 -1.62
C CYS A 522 15.87 -7.23 -1.43
N VAL A 523 16.34 -6.42 -2.38
CA VAL A 523 16.32 -4.94 -2.28
C VAL A 523 15.33 -4.29 -3.24
N GLY A 524 14.53 -5.10 -3.95
CA GLY A 524 13.44 -4.71 -4.84
C GLY A 524 13.82 -4.63 -6.32
N PRO A 525 12.84 -4.34 -7.19
CA PRO A 525 13.05 -4.36 -8.64
C PRO A 525 14.12 -3.35 -9.07
N ILE A 526 15.00 -3.77 -9.97
CA ILE A 526 16.02 -2.94 -10.60
C ILE A 526 15.33 -2.08 -11.67
N GLY A 527 15.71 -0.80 -11.82
CA GLY A 527 15.35 -0.02 -13.01
C GLY A 527 16.08 -0.56 -14.24
N GLU A 528 15.61 -0.26 -15.45
CA GLU A 528 16.08 -0.85 -16.71
C GLU A 528 17.61 -0.73 -16.97
N GLU A 529 18.30 0.20 -16.28
CA GLU A 529 19.76 0.37 -16.33
C GLU A 529 20.40 0.41 -14.93
N GLY A 530 19.68 0.00 -13.86
CA GLY A 530 20.15 0.14 -12.49
C GLY A 530 21.08 -0.99 -12.05
N HIS A 531 22.33 -0.65 -11.83
CA HIS A 531 23.27 -1.46 -11.06
C HIS A 531 23.25 -1.02 -9.60
N GLY A 532 23.37 -1.97 -8.67
CA GLY A 532 23.63 -1.70 -7.27
C GLY A 532 22.40 -1.58 -6.36
N GLY A 533 22.70 -1.27 -5.13
CA GLY A 533 21.74 -1.17 -4.02
C GLY A 533 21.81 -2.34 -3.05
N LYS A 534 22.31 -3.51 -3.44
CA LYS A 534 22.44 -4.65 -2.53
C LYS A 534 23.56 -4.46 -1.52
N GLN A 535 24.75 -4.10 -2.00
CA GLN A 535 25.92 -3.91 -1.13
C GLN A 535 25.72 -2.69 -0.21
N GLU A 536 25.18 -1.60 -0.74
CA GLU A 536 24.89 -0.39 0.01
C GLU A 536 23.79 -0.60 1.05
N ALA A 537 22.72 -1.32 0.69
CA ALA A 537 21.65 -1.65 1.64
C ALA A 537 22.15 -2.60 2.73
N LEU A 538 22.97 -3.57 2.37
CA LEU A 538 23.57 -4.51 3.32
C LEU A 538 24.53 -3.78 4.27
N ALA A 539 25.40 -2.92 3.76
CA ALA A 539 26.33 -2.13 4.58
C ALA A 539 25.57 -1.22 5.56
N LEU A 540 24.53 -0.52 5.07
CA LEU A 540 23.68 0.33 5.91
C LEU A 540 23.04 -0.49 7.04
N LEU A 541 22.37 -1.60 6.71
CA LEU A 541 21.65 -2.41 7.71
C LEU A 541 22.60 -3.16 8.66
N THR A 542 23.76 -3.61 8.19
CA THR A 542 24.76 -4.27 9.04
C THR A 542 25.33 -3.31 10.09
N GLY A 543 25.47 -2.03 9.75
CA GLY A 543 25.86 -1.00 10.71
C GLY A 543 24.82 -0.68 11.78
N LEU A 544 23.61 -1.26 11.70
CA LEU A 544 22.55 -1.10 12.69
C LEU A 544 22.40 -2.32 13.62
N VAL A 545 23.06 -3.45 13.31
CA VAL A 545 23.12 -4.67 14.14
C VAL A 545 24.29 -4.57 15.08
#